data_c999e9641491c284c7386aa552cb84b7
#
_entry.id   c999e9641491c284c7386aa552cb84b7
#
_cell.length_a   1.000
_cell.length_b   1.000
_cell.length_c   1.000
_cell.angle_alpha   90.00
_cell.angle_beta   90.00
_cell.angle_gamma   90.00
#
_symmetry.space_group_name_H-M   'P 1'
#
loop_
_entity.id
_entity.type
_entity.pdbx_description
1 polymer ?
#
loop_
_entity_poly.entity_id
_entity_poly.type
_entity_poly.pdbx_seq_one_letter_code
_entity_poly.pdbx_strand_id
1 'polypeptide(L)'
;MKELPRVDWKISGDEFKMRRDMRSHRTMSIDPPGCTDVDDAVSVRRVRLPRGGDVNGAVKKRMGSQTQTGEYEHAESNSPESDCLDDKFGYEVAVHIADVSHFVKEGSVLDLEARARGTTVYLTDGRIDMLPAVLSENLCSLIGGADR
;
A
#
# COMPACT_ATOMS: atom_id res chain seq x y z
N MET A 1 5.55 2.11 28.82
CA MET A 1 4.43 2.60 27.99
C MET A 1 4.77 3.83 27.12
N LYS A 2 6.06 4.04 26.75
CA LYS A 2 6.47 5.17 25.88
C LYS A 2 6.57 4.80 24.37
N GLU A 3 6.24 3.57 24.00
CA GLU A 3 6.47 3.06 22.64
C GLU A 3 5.25 3.08 21.70
N LEU A 4 4.05 3.28 22.24
CA LEU A 4 2.86 3.39 21.39
C LEU A 4 2.77 4.81 20.81
N PRO A 5 2.61 4.93 19.48
CA PRO A 5 2.36 6.23 18.87
C PRO A 5 1.01 6.79 19.33
N ARG A 6 0.87 8.11 19.22
CA ARG A 6 -0.40 8.77 19.58
C ARG A 6 -1.44 8.50 18.49
N VAL A 7 -2.71 8.42 18.90
CA VAL A 7 -3.84 8.19 18.00
C VAL A 7 -3.99 9.30 16.94
N ASP A 8 -3.52 10.51 17.26
CA ASP A 8 -3.51 11.68 16.38
C ASP A 8 -2.25 11.80 15.51
N TRP A 9 -1.47 10.71 15.39
CA TRP A 9 -0.28 10.68 14.53
C TRP A 9 -0.65 11.03 13.08
N LYS A 10 0.22 11.79 12.45
CA LYS A 10 0.13 12.17 11.03
C LYS A 10 1.50 12.01 10.39
N ILE A 11 1.48 11.72 9.10
CA ILE A 11 2.70 11.64 8.30
C ILE A 11 3.45 12.97 8.40
N SER A 12 4.73 12.91 8.77
CA SER A 12 5.60 14.09 8.81
C SER A 12 5.93 14.59 7.41
N GLY A 13 6.31 15.88 7.29
CA GLY A 13 6.68 16.44 5.98
C GLY A 13 7.89 15.74 5.33
N ASP A 14 8.78 15.18 6.12
CA ASP A 14 9.95 14.47 5.58
C ASP A 14 9.59 13.03 5.15
N GLU A 15 8.73 12.36 5.89
CA GLU A 15 8.17 11.07 5.46
C GLU A 15 7.34 11.20 4.19
N PHE A 16 6.54 12.26 4.08
CA PHE A 16 5.75 12.53 2.89
C PHE A 16 6.63 12.65 1.63
N LYS A 17 7.81 13.28 1.72
CA LYS A 17 8.77 13.40 0.60
C LYS A 17 9.37 12.06 0.18
N MET A 18 9.48 11.11 1.09
CA MET A 18 10.05 9.78 0.81
C MET A 18 9.01 8.78 0.32
N ARG A 19 7.72 9.07 0.48
CA ARG A 19 6.62 8.20 0.07
C ARG A 19 6.08 8.61 -1.30
N ARG A 20 5.62 7.64 -2.07
CA ARG A 20 4.93 7.91 -3.34
C ARG A 20 3.47 8.25 -3.04
N ASP A 21 3.00 9.40 -3.53
CA ASP A 21 1.59 9.77 -3.42
C ASP A 21 0.73 8.93 -4.38
N MET A 22 -0.14 8.10 -3.80
CA MET A 22 -1.06 7.22 -4.54
C MET A 22 -2.53 7.63 -4.37
N ARG A 23 -2.82 8.79 -3.75
CA ARG A 23 -4.19 9.25 -3.44
C ARG A 23 -5.07 9.46 -4.66
N SER A 24 -4.47 9.70 -5.83
CA SER A 24 -5.21 9.79 -7.10
C SER A 24 -5.61 8.44 -7.69
N HIS A 25 -5.08 7.33 -7.15
CA HIS A 25 -5.40 5.99 -7.64
C HIS A 25 -6.70 5.50 -7.02
N ARG A 26 -7.53 4.86 -7.83
CA ARG A 26 -8.71 4.13 -7.34
C ARG A 26 -8.23 2.90 -6.60
N THR A 27 -8.27 2.98 -5.29
CA THR A 27 -7.83 1.91 -4.40
C THR A 27 -9.03 1.36 -3.64
N MET A 28 -9.10 0.05 -3.49
CA MET A 28 -10.18 -0.64 -2.78
C MET A 28 -9.61 -1.76 -1.93
N SER A 29 -10.22 -2.01 -0.79
CA SER A 29 -10.07 -3.23 -0.01
C SER A 29 -11.26 -4.17 -0.22
N ILE A 30 -11.10 -5.44 0.03
CA ILE A 30 -12.15 -6.47 -0.12
C ILE A 30 -12.27 -7.22 1.21
N ASP A 31 -12.97 -6.61 2.15
CA ASP A 31 -13.12 -7.08 3.52
C ASP A 31 -14.56 -7.41 3.85
N PRO A 32 -14.83 -8.26 4.86
CA PRO A 32 -16.19 -8.49 5.33
C PRO A 32 -16.79 -7.21 5.95
N PRO A 33 -18.13 -7.08 5.94
CA PRO A 33 -18.80 -5.95 6.57
C PRO A 33 -18.40 -5.79 8.04
N GLY A 34 -18.03 -4.55 8.42
CA GLY A 34 -17.62 -4.22 9.78
C GLY A 34 -16.16 -4.52 10.12
N CYS A 35 -15.34 -4.88 9.14
CA CYS A 35 -13.89 -4.97 9.32
C CYS A 35 -13.30 -3.62 9.70
N THR A 36 -12.48 -3.59 10.74
CA THR A 36 -11.79 -2.40 11.25
C THR A 36 -10.27 -2.47 11.05
N ASP A 37 -9.74 -3.66 10.81
CA ASP A 37 -8.33 -3.97 10.60
C ASP A 37 -8.07 -4.31 9.13
N VAL A 38 -8.07 -3.29 8.28
CA VAL A 38 -7.82 -3.44 6.85
C VAL A 38 -6.32 -3.48 6.61
N ASP A 39 -5.80 -4.67 6.31
CA ASP A 39 -4.35 -4.91 6.18
C ASP A 39 -3.85 -4.73 4.75
N ASP A 40 -4.70 -4.97 3.75
CA ASP A 40 -4.34 -4.85 2.35
C ASP A 40 -5.42 -4.15 1.52
N ALA A 41 -4.97 -3.52 0.45
CA ALA A 41 -5.82 -2.91 -0.54
C ALA A 41 -5.19 -3.04 -1.93
N VAL A 42 -6.00 -2.95 -2.97
CA VAL A 42 -5.56 -3.11 -4.35
C VAL A 42 -5.95 -1.90 -5.17
N SER A 43 -5.04 -1.44 -6.02
CA SER A 43 -5.37 -0.50 -7.08
C SER A 43 -4.99 -1.04 -8.45
N VAL A 44 -5.80 -0.72 -9.46
CA VAL A 44 -5.60 -1.15 -10.85
C VAL A 44 -5.74 0.06 -11.76
N ARG A 45 -4.77 0.24 -12.65
CA ARG A 45 -4.87 1.22 -13.72
C ARG A 45 -4.43 0.66 -15.06
N ARG A 46 -5.06 1.14 -16.13
CA ARG A 46 -4.63 0.85 -17.51
C ARG A 46 -3.40 1.70 -17.83
N VAL A 47 -2.37 1.10 -18.39
CA VAL A 47 -1.14 1.79 -18.78
C VAL A 47 -0.80 1.46 -20.24
N ARG A 48 -0.19 2.41 -20.96
CA ARG A 48 0.41 2.13 -22.25
C ARG A 48 1.70 1.35 -22.06
N LEU A 49 1.88 0.31 -22.85
CA LEU A 49 3.13 -0.43 -22.87
C LEU A 49 4.14 0.28 -23.78
N PRO A 50 5.44 0.26 -23.44
CA PRO A 50 6.48 0.85 -24.29
C PRO A 50 6.50 0.14 -25.65
N ARG A 51 6.62 0.91 -26.72
CA ARG A 51 6.77 0.35 -28.07
C ARG A 51 8.08 -0.44 -28.16
N GLY A 52 8.02 -1.70 -28.58
CA GLY A 52 9.19 -2.56 -28.81
C GLY A 52 9.83 -3.16 -27.55
N GLY A 53 9.18 -3.11 -26.40
CA GLY A 53 9.67 -3.73 -25.15
C GLY A 53 9.13 -5.14 -24.94
N ASP A 54 10.02 -6.06 -24.61
CA ASP A 54 9.66 -7.40 -24.14
C ASP A 54 8.90 -7.24 -22.81
N VAL A 55 7.60 -7.57 -22.80
CA VAL A 55 6.74 -7.49 -21.60
C VAL A 55 7.30 -8.30 -20.42
N ASN A 56 8.10 -9.33 -20.68
CA ASN A 56 8.78 -10.11 -19.67
C ASN A 56 9.92 -9.35 -18.98
N GLY A 57 10.53 -8.35 -19.63
CA GLY A 57 11.57 -7.49 -19.07
C GLY A 57 11.04 -6.48 -18.06
N ALA A 58 9.82 -5.96 -18.26
CA ALA A 58 9.20 -4.97 -17.38
C ALA A 58 8.75 -5.58 -16.04
N VAL A 59 8.32 -6.85 -16.05
CA VAL A 59 7.90 -7.57 -14.83
C VAL A 59 9.12 -7.95 -13.97
N LYS A 60 10.25 -8.35 -14.58
CA LYS A 60 11.46 -8.71 -13.83
C LYS A 60 12.16 -7.55 -13.12
N LYS A 61 11.95 -6.30 -13.57
CA LYS A 61 12.65 -5.13 -13.00
C LYS A 61 12.01 -4.57 -11.73
N ARG A 62 10.82 -5.05 -11.33
CA ARG A 62 10.06 -4.53 -10.18
C ARG A 62 10.06 -5.42 -8.93
N MET A 63 10.68 -6.61 -8.98
CA MET A 63 10.80 -7.49 -7.80
C MET A 63 12.12 -7.31 -7.03
N GLY A 64 12.92 -6.33 -7.36
CA GLY A 64 14.14 -5.98 -6.63
C GLY A 64 13.93 -4.64 -5.91
N SER A 65 14.04 -4.69 -4.58
CA SER A 65 14.13 -3.52 -3.70
C SER A 65 15.14 -2.51 -4.24
N GLN A 66 14.67 -1.46 -4.86
CA GLN A 66 15.22 -0.09 -4.90
C GLN A 66 14.45 0.71 -5.96
N THR A 67 13.77 1.73 -5.48
CA THR A 67 13.07 2.78 -6.21
C THR A 67 14.03 3.51 -7.16
N GLN A 68 13.92 3.22 -8.46
CA GLN A 68 14.32 4.20 -9.47
C GLN A 68 13.04 4.73 -10.12
N THR A 69 12.75 5.97 -9.84
CA THR A 69 11.68 6.77 -10.42
C THR A 69 11.90 6.91 -11.92
N GLY A 70 11.22 6.09 -12.71
CA GLY A 70 10.97 6.40 -14.10
C GLY A 70 9.76 7.33 -14.15
N GLU A 71 9.98 8.59 -14.50
CA GLU A 71 8.92 9.54 -14.79
C GLU A 71 8.12 9.02 -15.98
N TYR A 72 6.88 8.67 -15.74
CA TYR A 72 5.90 8.42 -16.78
C TYR A 72 5.09 9.71 -16.94
N GLU A 73 5.36 10.46 -18.00
CA GLU A 73 4.62 11.65 -18.34
C GLU A 73 3.13 11.34 -18.49
N HIS A 74 2.30 12.14 -17.84
CA HIS A 74 0.89 12.23 -18.10
C HIS A 74 0.69 12.81 -19.51
N ALA A 75 0.45 11.96 -20.49
CA ALA A 75 0.03 12.42 -21.80
C ALA A 75 -1.46 12.75 -21.76
N GLU A 76 -1.80 14.02 -21.53
CA GLU A 76 -3.08 14.57 -21.96
C GLU A 76 -3.08 14.61 -23.50
N SER A 77 -3.85 13.74 -24.12
CA SER A 77 -3.96 13.71 -25.59
C SER A 77 -5.10 14.60 -26.06
N ASN A 78 -4.76 15.79 -26.48
CA ASN A 78 -5.52 16.52 -27.49
C ASN A 78 -4.70 16.48 -28.79
N SER A 79 -5.00 15.55 -29.69
CA SER A 79 -4.67 15.69 -31.11
C SER A 79 -5.40 14.63 -31.96
N PRO A 80 -5.72 14.99 -33.23
CA PRO A 80 -6.72 14.29 -34.03
C PRO A 80 -6.22 12.97 -34.60
N GLU A 81 -7.17 12.11 -34.91
CA GLU A 81 -7.07 10.81 -35.57
C GLU A 81 -6.04 10.80 -36.70
N SER A 82 -4.95 10.09 -36.54
CA SER A 82 -4.27 9.37 -37.60
C SER A 82 -3.30 8.33 -37.02
N ASP A 83 -3.39 7.14 -37.52
CA ASP A 83 -2.55 5.95 -37.27
C ASP A 83 -2.84 5.14 -35.99
N CYS A 84 -3.98 4.46 -35.96
CA CYS A 84 -4.33 3.41 -35.01
C CYS A 84 -3.64 2.09 -35.33
N LEU A 85 -2.33 2.01 -35.30
CA LEU A 85 -1.65 0.73 -35.41
C LEU A 85 -0.71 0.52 -34.22
N ASP A 86 -1.18 -0.34 -33.28
CA ASP A 86 -0.36 -1.07 -32.30
C ASP A 86 -0.08 -0.38 -30.93
N ASP A 87 -1.00 0.44 -30.42
CA ASP A 87 -0.94 0.85 -29.02
C ASP A 87 -1.30 -0.35 -28.12
N LYS A 88 -0.29 -1.04 -27.61
CA LYS A 88 -0.47 -2.11 -26.62
C LYS A 88 -0.73 -1.51 -25.26
N PHE A 89 -1.80 -1.97 -24.62
CA PHE A 89 -2.14 -1.59 -23.26
C PHE A 89 -1.91 -2.77 -22.33
N GLY A 90 -1.53 -2.47 -21.12
CA GLY A 90 -1.46 -3.40 -20.01
C GLY A 90 -2.21 -2.85 -18.81
N TYR A 91 -2.14 -3.58 -17.71
CA TYR A 91 -2.66 -3.15 -16.42
C TYR A 91 -1.52 -3.13 -15.42
N GLU A 92 -1.39 -2.01 -14.71
CA GLU A 92 -0.58 -1.93 -13.50
C GLU A 92 -1.48 -2.26 -12.33
N VAL A 93 -1.11 -3.30 -11.60
CA VAL A 93 -1.77 -3.70 -10.36
C VAL A 93 -0.81 -3.39 -9.22
N ALA A 94 -1.27 -2.61 -8.25
CA ALA A 94 -0.51 -2.34 -7.03
C ALA A 94 -1.25 -2.95 -5.83
N VAL A 95 -0.51 -3.66 -5.00
CA VAL A 95 -0.99 -4.16 -3.71
C VAL A 95 -0.42 -3.23 -2.63
N HIS A 96 -1.30 -2.63 -1.86
CA HIS A 96 -0.97 -1.74 -0.76
C HIS A 96 -1.09 -2.53 0.53
N ILE A 97 -0.04 -2.56 1.32
CA ILE A 97 0.00 -3.31 2.59
C ILE A 97 0.18 -2.32 3.73
N ALA A 98 -0.51 -2.56 4.84
CA ALA A 98 -0.36 -1.80 6.08
C ALA A 98 1.11 -1.70 6.51
N ASP A 99 1.63 -0.47 6.70
CA ASP A 99 3.03 -0.23 7.06
C ASP A 99 3.26 -0.38 8.57
N VAL A 100 3.07 -1.61 9.06
CA VAL A 100 3.26 -1.95 10.47
C VAL A 100 4.70 -1.70 10.92
N SER A 101 5.67 -1.94 10.04
CA SER A 101 7.10 -1.77 10.34
C SER A 101 7.51 -0.32 10.60
N HIS A 102 6.71 0.64 10.15
CA HIS A 102 6.88 2.05 10.50
C HIS A 102 6.74 2.29 12.01
N PHE A 103 5.77 1.65 12.63
CA PHE A 103 5.44 1.82 14.05
C PHE A 103 6.12 0.79 14.96
N VAL A 104 6.21 -0.46 14.52
CA VAL A 104 6.78 -1.57 15.29
C VAL A 104 8.22 -1.79 14.85
N LYS A 105 9.16 -1.36 15.66
CA LYS A 105 10.59 -1.52 15.37
C LYS A 105 11.07 -2.89 15.80
N GLU A 106 11.95 -3.49 15.00
CA GLU A 106 12.56 -4.78 15.29
C GLU A 106 13.26 -4.76 16.66
N GLY A 107 13.02 -5.80 17.47
CA GLY A 107 13.55 -5.95 18.81
C GLY A 107 12.88 -5.07 19.88
N SER A 108 11.89 -4.25 19.52
CA SER A 108 11.10 -3.50 20.52
C SER A 108 10.23 -4.43 21.36
N VAL A 109 9.72 -3.92 22.48
CA VAL A 109 8.80 -4.68 23.35
C VAL A 109 7.56 -5.12 22.58
N LEU A 110 7.04 -4.25 21.69
CA LEU A 110 5.90 -4.59 20.82
C LEU A 110 6.22 -5.71 19.84
N ASP A 111 7.40 -5.67 19.21
CA ASP A 111 7.84 -6.73 18.30
C ASP A 111 8.00 -8.07 19.03
N LEU A 112 8.62 -8.06 20.21
CA LEU A 112 8.81 -9.28 21.01
C LEU A 112 7.47 -9.88 21.47
N GLU A 113 6.53 -9.04 21.88
CA GLU A 113 5.19 -9.47 22.26
C GLU A 113 4.42 -10.02 21.05
N ALA A 114 4.47 -9.34 19.91
CA ALA A 114 3.83 -9.79 18.67
C ALA A 114 4.42 -11.13 18.19
N ARG A 115 5.73 -11.31 18.28
CA ARG A 115 6.40 -12.59 17.97
C ARG A 115 5.95 -13.72 18.89
N ALA A 116 5.79 -13.43 20.18
CA ALA A 116 5.32 -14.42 21.16
C ALA A 116 3.86 -14.84 20.88
N ARG A 117 3.01 -13.92 20.44
CA ARG A 117 1.62 -14.21 20.05
C ARG A 117 1.52 -14.91 18.70
N GLY A 118 2.31 -14.50 17.74
CA GLY A 118 2.40 -15.08 16.40
C GLY A 118 1.24 -14.75 15.46
N THR A 119 0.03 -14.52 15.99
CA THR A 119 -1.18 -14.19 15.22
C THR A 119 -2.25 -13.55 16.12
N THR A 120 -3.24 -12.91 15.51
CA THR A 120 -4.50 -12.57 16.18
C THR A 120 -5.37 -13.83 16.29
N VAL A 121 -5.94 -14.10 17.45
CA VAL A 121 -6.84 -15.24 17.69
C VAL A 121 -8.27 -14.72 17.74
N TYR A 122 -9.12 -15.24 16.86
CA TYR A 122 -10.54 -14.91 16.78
C TYR A 122 -11.36 -15.97 17.53
N LEU A 123 -12.10 -15.53 18.54
CA LEU A 123 -13.00 -16.33 19.35
C LEU A 123 -14.45 -15.98 19.03
N THR A 124 -15.39 -16.80 19.50
CA THR A 124 -16.83 -16.57 19.27
C THR A 124 -17.37 -15.30 19.94
N ASP A 125 -16.77 -14.89 21.03
CA ASP A 125 -17.17 -13.76 21.88
C ASP A 125 -16.17 -12.60 21.93
N GLY A 126 -15.09 -12.69 21.11
CA GLY A 126 -14.07 -11.65 21.06
C GLY A 126 -12.84 -12.07 20.30
N ARG A 127 -11.81 -11.27 20.38
CA ARG A 127 -10.51 -11.57 19.77
C ARG A 127 -9.35 -11.20 20.70
N ILE A 128 -8.22 -11.86 20.52
CA ILE A 128 -6.95 -11.57 21.16
C ILE A 128 -6.01 -11.07 20.08
N ASP A 129 -5.80 -9.78 20.04
CA ASP A 129 -5.00 -9.14 18.98
C ASP A 129 -3.51 -9.45 19.12
N MET A 130 -2.83 -9.69 18.00
CA MET A 130 -1.37 -9.81 17.95
C MET A 130 -0.69 -8.48 18.30
N LEU A 131 -1.24 -7.37 17.83
CA LEU A 131 -0.81 -6.00 18.12
C LEU A 131 -1.92 -5.23 18.84
N PRO A 132 -1.59 -4.18 19.61
CA PRO A 132 -2.60 -3.32 20.23
C PRO A 132 -3.57 -2.73 19.19
N ALA A 133 -4.86 -2.66 19.53
CA ALA A 133 -5.92 -2.16 18.63
C ALA A 133 -5.65 -0.75 18.07
N VAL A 134 -4.93 0.10 18.79
CA VAL A 134 -4.49 1.42 18.30
C VAL A 134 -3.61 1.31 17.05
N LEU A 135 -2.89 0.21 16.88
CA LEU A 135 -2.12 -0.07 15.67
C LEU A 135 -2.98 -0.79 14.64
N SER A 136 -3.53 -1.96 14.97
CA SER A 136 -4.22 -2.82 14.02
C SER A 136 -5.51 -2.19 13.46
N GLU A 137 -6.29 -1.51 14.28
CA GLU A 137 -7.58 -0.94 13.87
C GLU A 137 -7.53 0.55 13.49
N ASN A 138 -6.39 1.22 13.72
CA ASN A 138 -6.27 2.65 13.48
C ASN A 138 -5.03 2.98 12.64
N LEU A 139 -3.86 3.07 13.29
CA LEU A 139 -2.67 3.65 12.67
C LEU A 139 -2.12 2.84 11.49
N CYS A 140 -2.24 1.52 11.53
CA CYS A 140 -1.83 0.65 10.43
C CYS A 140 -2.98 0.32 9.47
N SER A 141 -4.24 0.39 9.93
CA SER A 141 -5.39 0.02 9.12
C SER A 141 -5.58 0.95 7.91
N LEU A 142 -5.76 0.38 6.73
CA LEU A 142 -5.95 1.09 5.46
C LEU A 142 -7.40 1.58 5.27
N ILE A 143 -8.05 1.99 6.35
CA ILE A 143 -9.40 2.55 6.31
C ILE A 143 -9.40 3.84 5.48
N GLY A 144 -10.41 3.99 4.63
CA GLY A 144 -10.55 5.14 3.75
C GLY A 144 -10.65 6.47 4.50
N GLY A 145 -10.13 7.54 3.87
CA GLY A 145 -10.20 8.91 4.39
C GLY A 145 -9.01 9.32 5.27
N ALA A 146 -8.02 8.46 5.45
CA ALA A 146 -6.78 8.79 6.15
C ALA A 146 -5.56 8.40 5.31
N ASP A 147 -4.54 9.25 5.33
CA ASP A 147 -3.25 8.93 4.71
C ASP A 147 -2.50 7.92 5.60
N ARG A 148 -1.98 6.87 4.97
CA ARG A 148 -1.25 5.77 5.63
C ARG A 148 0.02 5.43 4.85
#